data_52efe84940a75cf5bb47ccec3213d3d4
#
_entry.id   52efe84940a75cf5bb47ccec3213d3d4
#
_cell.length_a   1.000
_cell.length_b   1.000
_cell.length_c   1.000
_cell.angle_alpha   90.00
_cell.angle_beta   90.00
_cell.angle_gamma   90.00
#
_symmetry.space_group_name_H-M   'P 1'
#
loop_
_entity.id
_entity.type
_entity.pdbx_description
1 polymer ?
#
loop_
_entity_poly.entity_id
_entity_poly.type
_entity_poly.pdbx_seq_one_letter_code
_entity_poly.pdbx_strand_id
1 'polypeptide(L)'
;MNTLYREISVWRRNNGAEAVRYSCFEDLETGRFCVQLADFVRLPLDDTQAHQQQRNRVELFVEGQLENCGWHNNLKAAIEAHDSIFENVFTDPSGRT
;
A
#
# COMPACT_ATOMS: atom_id res chain seq x y z
N MET A 1 5.70 -19.90 15.36
CA MET A 1 4.51 -20.14 14.53
C MET A 1 4.41 -19.14 13.41
N ASN A 2 4.06 -19.60 12.22
CA ASN A 2 4.01 -18.75 11.05
C ASN A 2 2.59 -18.26 10.81
N THR A 3 2.46 -16.95 10.70
CA THR A 3 1.18 -16.35 10.36
C THR A 3 1.02 -16.34 8.85
N LEU A 4 -0.17 -16.67 8.40
CA LEU A 4 -0.48 -16.63 6.98
C LEU A 4 -1.19 -15.33 6.64
N TYR A 5 -0.76 -14.73 5.54
CA TYR A 5 -1.35 -13.49 5.04
C TYR A 5 -1.82 -13.69 3.61
N ARG A 6 -2.95 -13.07 3.28
CA ARG A 6 -3.42 -13.04 1.91
C ARG A 6 -3.13 -11.67 1.32
N GLU A 7 -2.48 -11.65 0.17
CA GLU A 7 -2.18 -10.41 -0.52
C GLU A 7 -3.38 -9.96 -1.34
N ILE A 8 -3.69 -8.66 -1.25
CA ILE A 8 -4.80 -8.05 -1.97
C ILE A 8 -4.29 -6.79 -2.63
N SER A 9 -4.51 -6.67 -3.94
CA SER A 9 -4.18 -5.44 -4.66
C SER A 9 -5.44 -4.62 -4.84
N VAL A 10 -5.38 -3.35 -4.45
CA VAL A 10 -6.49 -2.43 -4.63
C VAL A 10 -6.00 -1.25 -5.45
N TRP A 11 -6.80 -0.85 -6.43
CA TRP A 11 -6.41 0.20 -7.36
C TRP A 11 -7.28 1.43 -7.21
N ARG A 12 -6.63 2.59 -7.22
CA ARG A 12 -7.33 3.86 -7.34
C ARG A 12 -6.93 4.48 -8.67
N ARG A 13 -7.91 4.76 -9.53
CA ARG A 13 -7.66 5.46 -10.77
C ARG A 13 -7.71 6.95 -10.50
N ASN A 14 -6.61 7.64 -10.79
CA ASN A 14 -6.56 9.10 -10.60
C ASN A 14 -7.07 9.83 -11.83
N ASN A 15 -6.63 9.36 -13.00
CA ASN A 15 -7.07 9.94 -14.27
C ASN A 15 -6.76 8.94 -15.39
N GLY A 16 -6.85 9.38 -16.64
CA GLY A 16 -6.65 8.47 -17.76
C GLY A 16 -5.23 7.97 -17.92
N ALA A 17 -4.27 8.50 -17.19
CA ALA A 17 -2.86 8.16 -17.34
C ALA A 17 -2.20 7.69 -16.05
N GLU A 18 -2.86 7.85 -14.91
CA GLU A 18 -2.24 7.58 -13.61
C GLU A 18 -3.16 6.83 -12.69
N ALA A 19 -2.55 5.94 -11.89
CA ALA A 19 -3.26 5.20 -10.88
C ALA A 19 -2.34 4.92 -9.70
N VAL A 20 -2.93 4.53 -8.58
CA VAL A 20 -2.18 4.07 -7.41
C VAL A 20 -2.60 2.64 -7.15
N ARG A 21 -1.63 1.77 -6.91
CA ARG A 21 -1.89 0.39 -6.52
C ARG A 21 -1.45 0.19 -5.09
N TYR A 22 -2.40 -0.20 -4.25
CA TYR A 22 -2.13 -0.50 -2.85
C TYR A 22 -1.84 -1.98 -2.70
N SER A 23 -0.71 -2.30 -2.05
CA SER A 23 -0.38 -3.66 -1.68
C SER A 23 -0.85 -3.87 -0.26
N CYS A 24 -1.92 -4.63 -0.13
CA CYS A 24 -2.60 -4.83 1.14
C CYS A 24 -2.49 -6.28 1.56
N PHE A 25 -2.63 -6.53 2.86
CA PHE A 25 -2.58 -7.89 3.38
C PHE A 25 -3.70 -8.10 4.37
N GLU A 26 -4.25 -9.30 4.33
CA GLU A 26 -5.20 -9.78 5.32
C GLU A 26 -4.51 -10.82 6.18
N ASP A 27 -4.56 -10.62 7.49
CA ASP A 27 -4.10 -11.62 8.44
C ASP A 27 -5.20 -12.69 8.54
N LEU A 28 -4.88 -13.91 8.12
CA LEU A 28 -5.89 -14.96 8.06
C LEU A 28 -6.34 -15.44 9.42
N GLU A 29 -5.59 -15.13 10.47
CA GLU A 29 -5.99 -15.51 11.81
C GLU A 29 -6.97 -14.51 12.43
N THR A 30 -6.74 -13.22 12.21
CA THR A 30 -7.55 -12.17 12.84
C THR A 30 -8.62 -11.61 11.92
N GLY A 31 -8.46 -11.81 10.60
CA GLY A 31 -9.35 -11.19 9.62
C GLY A 31 -9.16 -9.70 9.47
N ARG A 32 -8.05 -9.16 9.93
CA ARG A 32 -7.77 -7.74 9.82
C ARG A 32 -6.91 -7.44 8.61
N PHE A 33 -6.94 -6.17 8.20
CA PHE A 33 -6.31 -5.72 6.97
C PHE A 33 -5.32 -4.59 7.24
N CYS A 34 -4.23 -4.58 6.46
CA CYS A 34 -3.27 -3.48 6.50
C CYS A 34 -2.82 -3.13 5.09
N VAL A 35 -2.28 -1.93 4.94
CA VAL A 35 -1.66 -1.49 3.70
C VAL A 35 -0.17 -1.38 3.96
N GLN A 36 0.63 -2.14 3.21
CA GLN A 36 2.06 -2.10 3.39
C GLN A 36 2.74 -1.10 2.46
N LEU A 37 2.21 -0.94 1.24
CA LEU A 37 2.90 -0.16 0.21
C LEU A 37 1.88 0.36 -0.78
N ALA A 38 2.14 1.55 -1.30
CA ALA A 38 1.37 2.12 -2.40
C ALA A 38 2.34 2.49 -3.53
N ASP A 39 2.05 2.03 -4.74
CA ASP A 39 2.86 2.31 -5.91
C ASP A 39 2.13 3.24 -6.86
N PHE A 40 2.83 4.26 -7.34
CA PHE A 40 2.33 5.10 -8.42
C PHE A 40 2.58 4.42 -9.75
N VAL A 41 1.56 4.38 -10.58
CA VAL A 41 1.66 3.83 -11.93
C VAL A 41 1.25 4.91 -12.90
N ARG A 42 2.09 5.18 -13.88
CA ARG A 42 1.84 6.21 -14.89
C ARG A 42 2.08 5.61 -16.28
N LEU A 43 1.19 5.95 -17.20
CA LEU A 43 1.37 5.57 -18.59
C LEU A 43 2.30 6.55 -19.30
N PRO A 44 3.10 6.09 -20.27
CA PRO A 44 3.26 4.71 -20.69
C PRO A 44 4.01 3.89 -19.65
N LEU A 45 3.74 2.59 -19.61
CA LEU A 45 4.39 1.69 -18.66
C LEU A 45 5.87 1.53 -18.98
N ASP A 46 6.66 1.50 -17.92
CA ASP A 46 8.09 1.28 -18.01
C ASP A 46 8.39 -0.06 -17.37
N ASP A 47 8.94 -0.99 -18.17
CA ASP A 47 9.22 -2.35 -17.70
C ASP A 47 10.21 -2.35 -16.53
N THR A 48 11.21 -1.47 -16.57
CA THR A 48 12.19 -1.37 -15.51
C THR A 48 11.51 -0.94 -14.21
N GLN A 49 10.65 0.05 -14.28
CA GLN A 49 9.91 0.52 -13.11
C GLN A 49 8.97 -0.56 -12.58
N ALA A 50 8.31 -1.27 -13.49
CA ALA A 50 7.39 -2.33 -13.08
C ALA A 50 8.14 -3.44 -12.35
N HIS A 51 9.31 -3.83 -12.85
CA HIS A 51 10.13 -4.83 -12.18
C HIS A 51 10.63 -4.33 -10.83
N GLN A 52 11.03 -3.08 -10.75
CA GLN A 52 11.50 -2.51 -9.50
C GLN A 52 10.39 -2.49 -8.45
N GLN A 53 9.19 -2.14 -8.86
CA GLN A 53 8.05 -2.14 -7.94
C GLN A 53 7.74 -3.55 -7.46
N GLN A 54 7.79 -4.53 -8.36
CA GLN A 54 7.56 -5.93 -7.98
C GLN A 54 8.60 -6.41 -6.98
N ARG A 55 9.87 -6.10 -7.23
CA ARG A 55 10.93 -6.47 -6.30
C ARG A 55 10.73 -5.84 -4.94
N ASN A 56 10.39 -4.56 -4.93
CA ASN A 56 10.18 -3.84 -3.68
C ASN A 56 9.07 -4.47 -2.86
N ARG A 57 7.99 -4.89 -3.52
CA ARG A 57 6.87 -5.53 -2.82
C ARG A 57 7.30 -6.83 -2.17
N VAL A 58 8.06 -7.65 -2.91
CA VAL A 58 8.51 -8.94 -2.38
C VAL A 58 9.50 -8.74 -1.22
N GLU A 59 10.48 -7.87 -1.43
CA GLU A 59 11.50 -7.62 -0.41
C GLU A 59 10.88 -7.03 0.85
N LEU A 60 9.96 -6.11 0.67
CA LEU A 60 9.33 -5.48 1.82
C LEU A 60 8.48 -6.47 2.61
N PHE A 61 7.82 -7.39 1.93
CA PHE A 61 7.05 -8.40 2.63
C PHE A 61 7.95 -9.35 3.40
N VAL A 62 9.06 -9.78 2.79
CA VAL A 62 9.95 -10.77 3.41
C VAL A 62 10.71 -10.14 4.58
N GLU A 63 11.23 -8.93 4.38
CA GLU A 63 12.08 -8.26 5.37
C GLU A 63 11.32 -7.40 6.34
N GLY A 64 10.15 -6.93 5.93
CA GLY A 64 9.38 -5.99 6.72
C GLY A 64 8.73 -6.64 7.92
N GLN A 65 8.29 -5.79 8.83
CA GLN A 65 7.59 -6.24 10.02
C GLN A 65 6.12 -5.90 9.87
N LEU A 66 5.41 -6.83 9.24
CA LEU A 66 3.99 -6.63 8.97
C LEU A 66 3.20 -6.43 10.26
N GLU A 67 3.71 -6.98 11.35
CA GLU A 67 3.10 -6.83 12.66
C GLU A 67 2.98 -5.37 13.09
N ASN A 68 3.87 -4.52 12.57
CA ASN A 68 3.88 -3.10 12.91
C ASN A 68 3.05 -2.24 11.96
N CYS A 69 2.44 -2.87 10.95
CA CYS A 69 1.49 -2.17 10.10
C CYS A 69 0.24 -1.82 10.90
N GLY A 70 -0.44 -0.78 10.52
CA GLY A 70 -1.73 -0.46 11.13
C GLY A 70 -2.79 -1.44 10.67
N TRP A 71 -3.32 -2.23 11.59
CA TRP A 71 -4.33 -3.23 11.28
C TRP A 71 -5.73 -2.67 11.49
N HIS A 72 -6.63 -2.97 10.56
CA HIS A 72 -7.99 -2.44 10.58
C HIS A 72 -9.00 -3.54 10.29
N ASN A 73 -10.23 -3.34 10.72
CA ASN A 73 -11.26 -4.36 10.60
C ASN A 73 -11.74 -4.56 9.16
N ASN A 74 -11.53 -3.58 8.29
CA ASN A 74 -11.90 -3.75 6.89
C ASN A 74 -10.88 -3.07 6.00
N LEU A 75 -10.90 -3.49 4.74
CA LEU A 75 -9.89 -3.06 3.77
C LEU A 75 -9.99 -1.58 3.46
N LYS A 76 -11.19 -1.07 3.32
CA LYS A 76 -11.38 0.35 3.01
C LYS A 76 -10.84 1.23 4.13
N ALA A 77 -11.07 0.85 5.38
CA ALA A 77 -10.56 1.60 6.52
C ALA A 77 -9.04 1.60 6.54
N ALA A 78 -8.42 0.48 6.18
CA ALA A 78 -6.97 0.39 6.12
C ALA A 78 -6.41 1.34 5.07
N ILE A 79 -7.04 1.39 3.91
CA ILE A 79 -6.60 2.28 2.84
C ILE A 79 -6.79 3.74 3.22
N GLU A 80 -7.92 4.06 3.82
CA GLU A 80 -8.20 5.44 4.24
C GLU A 80 -7.20 5.91 5.29
N ALA A 81 -6.85 5.04 6.23
CA ALA A 81 -5.86 5.37 7.24
C ALA A 81 -4.48 5.59 6.61
N HIS A 82 -4.12 4.76 5.66
CA HIS A 82 -2.85 4.91 4.95
C HIS A 82 -2.80 6.23 4.19
N ASP A 83 -3.87 6.55 3.47
CA ASP A 83 -3.94 7.80 2.72
C ASP A 83 -3.86 9.01 3.64
N SER A 84 -4.49 8.92 4.79
CA SER A 84 -4.48 10.01 5.75
C SER A 84 -3.07 10.31 6.26
N ILE A 85 -2.32 9.26 6.57
CA ILE A 85 -0.93 9.41 6.99
C ILE A 85 -0.11 10.02 5.86
N PHE A 86 -0.32 9.53 4.65
CA PHE A 86 0.40 10.02 3.48
C PHE A 86 0.11 11.49 3.22
N GLU A 87 -1.15 11.89 3.32
CA GLU A 87 -1.54 13.27 3.14
C GLU A 87 -0.91 14.17 4.20
N ASN A 88 -0.86 13.70 5.43
CA ASN A 88 -0.24 14.48 6.51
C ASN A 88 1.25 14.71 6.27
N VAL A 89 1.90 13.76 5.60
CA VAL A 89 3.32 13.90 5.28
C VAL A 89 3.53 14.90 4.15
N PHE A 90 2.67 14.86 3.14
CA PHE A 90 2.88 15.66 1.94
C PHE A 90 2.11 16.96 1.93
N THR A 91 1.05 17.06 2.72
CA THR A 91 0.32 18.30 2.83
C THR A 91 0.83 19.02 4.07
N ASP A 92 1.89 19.73 3.87
CA ASP A 92 2.53 20.43 4.98
C ASP A 92 1.63 21.55 5.46
N PRO A 93 1.17 21.50 6.68
CA PRO A 93 0.32 22.56 7.19
C PRO A 93 1.03 23.91 7.31
N SER A 94 2.34 23.89 7.43
CA SER A 94 3.07 25.14 7.50
C SER A 94 3.27 25.72 6.12
N GLY A 95 3.12 24.92 5.23
CA GLY A 95 3.28 25.37 3.90
C GLY A 95 2.03 25.65 3.25
N ARG A 96 2.25 25.19 3.73
CA ARG A 96 1.68 25.30 3.24
C ARG A 96 1.25 25.14 2.55
N THR A 97 1.37 25.09 2.45
CA THR A 97 1.02 24.81 1.97
C THR A 97 0.93 24.91 1.49
#